data_8e107545471d5a469bf62ff5d1c69630
#
_entry.id   8e107545471d5a469bf62ff5d1c69630
#
_cell.length_a   1.000
_cell.length_b   1.000
_cell.length_c   1.000
_cell.angle_alpha   90.00
_cell.angle_beta   90.00
_cell.angle_gamma   90.00
#
_symmetry.space_group_name_H-M   'P 1'
#
loop_
_entity.id
_entity.type
_entity.pdbx_description
1 polymer ?
#
loop_
_entity_poly.entity_id
_entity_poly.type
_entity_poly.pdbx_seq_one_letter_code
_entity_poly.pdbx_strand_id
1 'polypeptide(L)'
;NTEAAYDALSNGMKTLLANRRARHEINESVATVHPVIRTHPVTGRKSIYVNDIFTRGIVNLPPDESDAILPFLKRHVQRPDFTYRHTWDEGDVVIWDNRCTQHYAINDFEGRRVVHRVGFFAEPFAE
;
A
#
# COMPACT_ATOMS: atom_id res chain seq x y z
N ASN A 1 -2.50 6.88 3.44
CA ASN A 1 -1.13 7.36 3.44
C ASN A 1 -0.20 6.34 4.09
N THR A 2 0.59 5.63 3.27
CA THR A 2 1.45 4.54 3.74
C THR A 2 2.79 5.03 4.31
N GLU A 3 3.18 6.29 4.08
CA GLU A 3 4.31 6.92 4.75
C GLU A 3 3.96 7.24 6.21
N ALA A 4 2.79 7.86 6.45
CA ALA A 4 2.33 8.11 7.81
C ALA A 4 2.16 6.80 8.61
N ALA A 5 1.68 5.75 7.96
CA ALA A 5 1.60 4.43 8.56
C ALA A 5 2.99 3.87 8.92
N TYR A 6 4.00 4.05 8.06
CA TYR A 6 5.38 3.67 8.39
C TYR A 6 5.94 4.47 9.57
N ASP A 7 5.73 5.79 9.59
CA ASP A 7 6.24 6.65 10.66
C ASP A 7 5.69 6.24 12.03
N ALA A 8 4.45 5.78 12.08
CA ALA A 8 3.77 5.31 13.29
C ALA A 8 4.16 3.90 13.77
N LEU A 9 4.96 3.15 13.01
CA LEU A 9 5.48 1.86 13.48
C LEU A 9 6.50 2.07 14.61
N SER A 10 6.55 1.12 15.54
CA SER A 10 7.61 1.07 16.55
C SER A 10 8.99 0.85 15.91
N ASN A 11 10.05 1.27 16.57
CA ASN A 11 11.42 1.04 16.09
C ASN A 11 11.73 -0.46 15.91
N GLY A 12 11.22 -1.32 16.80
CA GLY A 12 11.37 -2.77 16.67
C GLY A 12 10.74 -3.30 15.37
N MET A 13 9.52 -2.85 15.04
CA MET A 13 8.85 -3.24 13.81
C MET A 13 9.58 -2.68 12.58
N LYS A 14 10.04 -1.43 12.61
CA LYS A 14 10.85 -0.83 11.53
C LYS A 14 12.13 -1.63 11.27
N THR A 15 12.82 -2.06 12.33
CA THR A 15 14.03 -2.88 12.22
C THR A 15 13.72 -4.27 11.63
N LEU A 16 12.67 -4.92 12.12
CA LEU A 16 12.26 -6.23 11.63
C LEU A 16 11.92 -6.22 10.13
N LEU A 17 11.29 -5.16 9.66
CA LEU A 17 10.79 -5.04 8.27
C LEU A 17 11.82 -4.46 7.30
N ALA A 18 12.90 -3.85 7.75
CA ALA A 18 13.81 -3.02 6.92
C ALA A 18 14.31 -3.72 5.66
N ASN A 19 14.61 -5.04 5.73
CA ASN A 19 15.13 -5.83 4.61
C ASN A 19 14.17 -6.94 4.19
N ARG A 20 12.90 -6.88 4.61
CA ARG A 20 11.91 -7.88 4.23
C ARG A 20 11.33 -7.56 2.87
N ARG A 21 11.05 -8.62 2.12
CA ARG A 21 10.36 -8.56 0.83
C ARG A 21 9.06 -9.33 0.94
N ALA A 22 8.04 -8.87 0.23
CA ALA A 22 6.74 -9.53 0.18
C ALA A 22 6.42 -9.97 -1.25
N ARG A 23 5.78 -11.13 -1.36
CA ARG A 23 5.25 -11.66 -2.60
C ARG A 23 3.87 -11.07 -2.85
N HIS A 24 3.69 -10.48 -4.03
CA HIS A 24 2.44 -9.95 -4.53
C HIS A 24 1.97 -10.76 -5.73
N GLU A 25 0.71 -11.12 -5.74
CA GLU A 25 0.07 -11.86 -6.84
C GLU A 25 -1.09 -11.03 -7.38
N ILE A 26 -1.01 -10.71 -8.67
CA ILE A 26 -2.10 -10.02 -9.39
C ILE A 26 -3.12 -11.05 -9.86
N ASN A 27 -2.63 -12.22 -10.28
CA ASN A 27 -3.39 -13.41 -10.63
C ASN A 27 -2.49 -14.64 -10.48
N GLU A 28 -3.00 -15.85 -10.76
CA GLU A 28 -2.26 -17.10 -10.60
C GLU A 28 -0.95 -17.19 -11.44
N SER A 29 -0.84 -16.39 -12.49
CA SER A 29 0.29 -16.43 -13.44
C SER A 29 1.33 -15.32 -13.22
N VAL A 30 0.99 -14.27 -12.45
CA VAL A 30 1.85 -13.09 -12.27
C VAL A 30 2.11 -12.86 -10.79
N ALA A 31 3.29 -13.28 -10.35
CA ALA A 31 3.80 -13.00 -9.02
C ALA A 31 5.03 -12.10 -9.11
N THR A 32 5.09 -11.10 -8.24
CA THR A 32 6.23 -10.18 -8.11
C THR A 32 6.68 -10.11 -6.67
N VAL A 33 7.96 -9.80 -6.45
CA VAL A 33 8.53 -9.66 -5.10
C VAL A 33 9.06 -8.24 -4.93
N HIS A 34 8.54 -7.56 -3.91
CA HIS A 34 8.87 -6.16 -3.64
C HIS A 34 9.31 -5.98 -2.19
N PRO A 35 10.12 -4.96 -1.87
CA PRO A 35 10.39 -4.59 -0.49
C PRO A 35 9.09 -4.30 0.28
N VAL A 36 8.99 -4.77 1.53
CA VAL A 36 7.89 -4.42 2.44
C VAL A 36 7.92 -2.94 2.78
N ILE A 37 9.12 -2.40 2.94
CA ILE A 37 9.36 -0.96 3.14
C ILE A 37 10.01 -0.41 1.89
N ARG A 38 9.36 0.55 1.26
CA ARG A 38 9.85 1.26 0.08
C ARG A 38 10.33 2.66 0.44
N THR A 39 11.36 3.12 -0.24
CA THR A 39 11.81 4.50 -0.16
C THR A 39 11.28 5.26 -1.39
N HIS A 40 10.62 6.37 -1.14
CA HIS A 40 10.10 7.21 -2.22
C HIS A 40 11.26 7.88 -2.98
N PRO A 41 11.36 7.74 -4.32
CA PRO A 41 12.55 8.15 -5.08
C PRO A 41 12.80 9.66 -5.09
N VAL A 42 11.77 10.46 -4.87
CA VAL A 42 11.88 11.93 -4.88
C VAL A 42 12.06 12.49 -3.47
N THR A 43 11.25 12.01 -2.50
CA THR A 43 11.23 12.58 -1.15
C THR A 43 12.17 11.88 -0.18
N GLY A 44 12.65 10.68 -0.50
CA GLY A 44 13.44 9.83 0.40
C GLY A 44 12.64 9.25 1.58
N ARG A 45 11.34 9.54 1.69
CA ARG A 45 10.51 9.04 2.78
C ARG A 45 10.20 7.56 2.60
N LYS A 46 10.08 6.86 3.72
CA LYS A 46 9.76 5.43 3.73
C LYS A 46 8.26 5.20 3.83
N SER A 47 7.78 4.17 3.15
CA SER A 47 6.38 3.77 3.13
C SER A 47 6.22 2.26 3.26
N ILE A 48 5.07 1.81 3.77
CA ILE A 48 4.71 0.38 3.85
C ILE A 48 4.08 -0.04 2.51
N TYR A 49 4.66 -1.07 1.87
CA TYR A 49 4.16 -1.59 0.59
C TYR A 49 3.54 -2.99 0.75
N VAL A 50 2.44 -3.05 1.49
CA VAL A 50 1.57 -4.24 1.60
C VAL A 50 0.11 -3.82 1.48
N ASN A 51 -0.72 -4.69 0.89
CA ASN A 51 -2.16 -4.47 0.75
C ASN A 51 -2.93 -5.80 0.82
N ASP A 52 -4.24 -5.72 1.02
CA ASP A 52 -5.09 -6.91 1.18
C ASP A 52 -5.27 -7.69 -0.13
N ILE A 53 -5.27 -6.99 -1.27
CA ILE A 53 -5.65 -7.58 -2.55
C ILE A 53 -4.52 -8.43 -3.13
N PHE A 54 -3.29 -7.93 -3.09
CA PHE A 54 -2.18 -8.55 -3.82
C PHE A 54 -1.14 -9.22 -2.93
N THR A 55 -0.92 -8.75 -1.68
CA THR A 55 0.15 -9.27 -0.83
C THR A 55 -0.23 -10.62 -0.23
N ARG A 56 0.57 -11.66 -0.51
CA ARG A 56 0.30 -13.05 -0.12
C ARG A 56 1.22 -13.58 0.98
N GLY A 57 2.47 -13.14 1.04
CA GLY A 57 3.44 -13.66 2.01
C GLY A 57 4.68 -12.80 2.11
N ILE A 58 5.42 -12.95 3.21
CA ILE A 58 6.75 -12.38 3.38
C ILE A 58 7.77 -13.43 2.96
N VAL A 59 8.65 -13.06 2.04
CA VAL A 59 9.67 -13.96 1.51
C VAL A 59 10.68 -14.34 2.60
N ASN A 60 11.11 -15.59 2.59
CA ASN A 60 12.06 -16.16 3.56
C ASN A 60 11.55 -16.18 5.02
N LEU A 61 10.23 -16.18 5.21
CA LEU A 61 9.60 -16.55 6.47
C LEU A 61 8.72 -17.78 6.26
N PRO A 62 8.65 -18.68 7.25
CA PRO A 62 7.64 -19.74 7.28
C PRO A 62 6.22 -19.14 7.24
N PRO A 63 5.23 -19.91 6.76
CA PRO A 63 3.85 -19.40 6.65
C PRO A 63 3.31 -18.83 7.96
N ASP A 64 3.51 -19.50 9.08
CA ASP A 64 3.04 -19.10 10.40
C ASP A 64 3.63 -17.76 10.88
N GLU A 65 4.92 -17.51 10.62
CA GLU A 65 5.54 -16.22 10.93
C GLU A 65 5.04 -15.11 10.00
N SER A 66 4.92 -15.40 8.70
CA SER A 66 4.36 -14.47 7.74
C SER A 66 2.91 -14.09 8.10
N ASP A 67 2.10 -15.09 8.49
CA ASP A 67 0.70 -14.91 8.87
C ASP A 67 0.53 -14.18 10.22
N ALA A 68 1.55 -14.18 11.07
CA ALA A 68 1.56 -13.35 12.26
C ALA A 68 1.80 -11.85 11.95
N ILE A 69 2.59 -11.54 10.93
CA ILE A 69 3.03 -10.17 10.62
C ILE A 69 2.11 -9.50 9.60
N LEU A 70 1.77 -10.15 8.50
CA LEU A 70 1.03 -9.53 7.40
C LEU A 70 -0.35 -9.00 7.80
N PRO A 71 -1.20 -9.72 8.54
CA PRO A 71 -2.50 -9.19 8.95
C PRO A 71 -2.38 -7.96 9.84
N PHE A 72 -1.33 -7.89 10.68
CA PHE A 72 -1.04 -6.69 11.44
C PHE A 72 -0.74 -5.50 10.51
N LEU A 73 0.17 -5.66 9.55
CA LEU A 73 0.54 -4.58 8.62
C LEU A 73 -0.64 -4.13 7.78
N LYS A 74 -1.44 -5.06 7.27
CA LYS A 74 -2.64 -4.78 6.48
C LYS A 74 -3.65 -3.94 7.28
N ARG A 75 -3.95 -4.33 8.53
CA ARG A 75 -4.82 -3.52 9.40
C ARG A 75 -4.19 -2.18 9.79
N HIS A 76 -2.88 -2.17 10.00
CA HIS A 76 -2.18 -0.96 10.41
C HIS A 76 -2.25 0.15 9.34
N VAL A 77 -2.04 -0.18 8.06
CA VAL A 77 -2.11 0.83 6.97
C VAL A 77 -3.53 1.36 6.74
N GLN A 78 -4.55 0.64 7.18
CA GLN A 78 -5.96 1.00 7.02
C GLN A 78 -6.53 1.79 8.22
N ARG A 79 -5.70 2.10 9.23
CA ARG A 79 -6.18 2.86 10.40
C ARG A 79 -6.72 4.23 9.99
N PRO A 80 -7.80 4.71 10.62
CA PRO A 80 -8.37 6.02 10.36
C PRO A 80 -7.35 7.17 10.48
N ASP A 81 -6.34 7.03 11.36
CA ASP A 81 -5.28 8.02 11.55
C ASP A 81 -4.49 8.33 10.26
N PHE A 82 -4.46 7.41 9.31
CA PHE A 82 -3.72 7.54 8.05
C PHE A 82 -4.63 7.65 6.83
N THR A 83 -5.94 7.64 7.03
CA THR A 83 -6.96 7.54 5.98
C THR A 83 -7.66 8.87 5.79
N TYR A 84 -7.86 9.24 4.54
CA TYR A 84 -8.73 10.33 4.14
C TYR A 84 -9.87 9.76 3.31
N ARG A 85 -11.12 10.09 3.67
CA ARG A 85 -12.30 9.75 2.90
C ARG A 85 -12.72 10.94 2.04
N HIS A 86 -12.69 10.79 0.74
CA HIS A 86 -13.19 11.78 -0.21
C HIS A 86 -14.63 11.47 -0.59
N THR A 87 -15.51 12.44 -0.43
CA THR A 87 -16.86 12.41 -0.99
C THR A 87 -16.82 13.16 -2.30
N TRP A 88 -17.25 12.51 -3.38
CA TRP A 88 -17.16 13.05 -4.72
C TRP A 88 -18.34 13.96 -5.05
N ASP A 89 -18.04 15.15 -5.55
CA ASP A 89 -18.97 16.03 -6.22
C ASP A 89 -18.69 16.06 -7.74
N GLU A 90 -19.67 16.52 -8.53
CA GLU A 90 -19.49 16.67 -9.96
C GLU A 90 -18.43 17.73 -10.28
N GLY A 91 -17.46 17.37 -11.11
CA GLY A 91 -16.32 18.22 -11.46
C GLY A 91 -15.10 18.09 -10.56
N ASP A 92 -15.14 17.25 -9.51
CA ASP A 92 -13.98 17.02 -8.67
C ASP A 92 -12.83 16.35 -9.42
N VAL A 93 -11.62 16.81 -9.12
CA VAL A 93 -10.36 16.21 -9.57
C VAL A 93 -9.53 15.84 -8.37
N VAL A 94 -9.21 14.55 -8.23
CA VAL A 94 -8.36 14.04 -7.15
C VAL A 94 -7.07 13.50 -7.71
N ILE A 95 -5.94 13.98 -7.18
CA ILE A 95 -4.60 13.55 -7.59
C ILE A 95 -3.92 12.90 -6.38
N TRP A 96 -3.35 11.72 -6.59
CA TRP A 96 -2.56 11.03 -5.55
C TRP A 96 -1.33 10.35 -6.12
N ASP A 97 -0.32 10.18 -5.30
CA ASP A 97 0.88 9.43 -5.64
C ASP A 97 0.71 7.95 -5.27
N ASN A 98 0.65 7.08 -6.27
CA ASN A 98 0.51 5.63 -6.08
C ASN A 98 1.73 4.98 -5.38
N ARG A 99 2.86 5.69 -5.32
CA ARG A 99 4.08 5.15 -4.67
C ARG A 99 3.98 5.10 -3.16
N CYS A 100 3.14 5.96 -2.57
CA CYS A 100 2.98 6.08 -1.12
C CYS A 100 1.52 6.16 -0.65
N THR A 101 0.56 5.89 -1.54
CA THR A 101 -0.87 5.93 -1.25
C THR A 101 -1.56 4.64 -1.68
N GLN A 102 -2.41 4.11 -0.81
CA GLN A 102 -3.39 3.07 -1.16
C GLN A 102 -4.77 3.70 -1.22
N HIS A 103 -5.61 3.17 -2.09
CA HIS A 103 -6.98 3.65 -2.27
C HIS A 103 -7.91 2.50 -2.62
N TYR A 104 -9.19 2.67 -2.31
CA TYR A 104 -10.26 1.80 -2.79
C TYR A 104 -11.54 2.61 -3.00
N ALA A 105 -12.40 2.13 -3.90
CA ALA A 105 -13.70 2.74 -4.14
C ALA A 105 -14.70 2.27 -3.09
N ILE A 106 -15.41 3.21 -2.47
CA ILE A 106 -16.51 2.91 -1.56
C ILE A 106 -17.80 2.92 -2.37
N ASN A 107 -18.57 1.84 -2.28
CA ASN A 107 -19.86 1.71 -2.95
C ASN A 107 -20.97 2.28 -2.06
N ASP A 108 -20.97 3.59 -1.87
CA ASP A 108 -21.91 4.35 -1.04
C ASP A 108 -22.74 5.36 -1.84
N PHE A 109 -22.89 5.15 -3.14
CA PHE A 109 -23.63 6.01 -4.05
C PHE A 109 -24.86 5.29 -4.61
N GLU A 110 -25.91 6.05 -4.92
CA GLU A 110 -27.08 5.59 -5.66
C GLU A 110 -27.01 6.04 -7.13
N GLY A 111 -27.50 5.18 -8.03
CA GLY A 111 -27.58 5.49 -9.44
C GLY A 111 -26.25 5.30 -10.18
N ARG A 112 -26.10 6.00 -11.31
CA ARG A 112 -24.94 5.88 -12.19
C ARG A 112 -23.83 6.83 -11.75
N ARG A 113 -22.66 6.28 -11.49
CA ARG A 113 -21.43 7.04 -11.25
C ARG A 113 -20.41 6.75 -12.34
N VAL A 114 -19.83 7.79 -12.92
CA VAL A 114 -18.74 7.68 -13.90
C VAL A 114 -17.52 8.41 -13.37
N VAL A 115 -16.39 7.73 -13.31
CA VAL A 115 -15.10 8.30 -12.91
C VAL A 115 -14.08 7.98 -14.00
N HIS A 116 -13.37 9.00 -14.47
CA HIS A 116 -12.25 8.85 -15.40
C HIS A 116 -10.94 8.81 -14.62
N ARG A 117 -10.06 7.87 -14.97
CA ARG A 117 -8.75 7.75 -14.35
C ARG A 117 -7.64 7.80 -15.38
N VAL A 118 -6.64 8.63 -15.14
CA VAL A 118 -5.39 8.69 -15.90
C VAL A 118 -4.24 8.40 -14.94
N GLY A 119 -3.31 7.54 -15.35
CA GLY A 119 -2.10 7.24 -14.60
C GLY A 119 -0.87 7.67 -15.38
N PHE A 120 0.08 8.28 -14.69
CA PHE A 120 1.42 8.55 -15.19
C PHE A 120 2.37 7.50 -14.64
N PHE A 121 3.19 6.91 -15.50
CA PHE A 121 4.26 6.01 -15.06
C PHE A 121 5.46 6.86 -14.65
N ALA A 122 5.90 6.66 -13.43
CA ALA A 122 7.16 7.20 -12.94
C ALA A 122 8.31 6.25 -13.29
N GLU A 123 9.54 6.74 -13.22
CA GLU A 123 10.75 5.92 -13.27
C GLU A 123 10.63 4.73 -12.27
N PRO A 124 11.17 3.55 -12.59
CA PRO A 124 11.22 2.42 -11.67
C PRO A 124 11.85 2.83 -10.34
N PHE A 125 11.36 2.28 -9.23
CA PHE A 125 12.04 2.44 -7.95
C PHE A 125 13.47 1.93 -8.08
N ALA A 126 14.45 2.68 -7.62
CA ALA A 126 15.78 2.15 -7.37
C ALA A 126 15.64 1.03 -6.31
N GLU A 127 16.09 -0.17 -6.65
CA GLU A 127 16.10 -1.34 -5.76
C GLU A 127 17.18 -1.23 -4.69
#